data_66fe2208638cfc640feeacdf2893d2e5
#
_entry.id   66fe2208638cfc640feeacdf2893d2e5
#
_cell.length_a   1.000
_cell.length_b   1.000
_cell.length_c   1.000
_cell.angle_alpha   90.00
_cell.angle_beta   90.00
_cell.angle_gamma   90.00
#
_symmetry.space_group_name_H-M   'P 1'
#
loop_
_entity.id
_entity.type
_entity.pdbx_description
1 polymer ?
#
loop_
_entity_poly.entity_id
_entity_poly.type
_entity_poly.pdbx_seq_one_letter_code
_entity_poly.pdbx_strand_id
1 'polypeptide(L)'
;MLETSHMAVAYGAQPRLLTTGLNINDLNEEGRQKALANLKEGVDEAYEVGASGFAFLSGKYEESRKEEAFEALVKSTKEICSYVKSKGNMKVSLEVFDFDVDKKSLIGPADLTLRYAKEIRKDHDHFGLMVDLSHIPLIHETVEESLLPVRDYITHAHIGNCVMKAADMPAYGDAHPRFGFPNSENDVDQVVHYLEVLMQIGYLDGKKRPIVSFEVKPFGDEDPDIDIANAKRTLNEAWARVELAN
;
A
#
# COMPACT_ATOMS: atom_id res chain seq x y z
N MET A 1 -6.51 -24.02 7.61
CA MET A 1 -5.06 -23.96 7.31
C MET A 1 -4.44 -22.67 7.89
N LEU A 2 -4.92 -21.46 7.56
CA LEU A 2 -4.36 -20.19 8.09
C LEU A 2 -4.43 -20.12 9.63
N GLU A 3 -5.58 -20.45 10.23
CA GLU A 3 -5.78 -20.45 11.68
C GLU A 3 -4.81 -21.39 12.42
N THR A 4 -4.54 -22.57 11.86
CA THR A 4 -3.64 -23.57 12.46
C THR A 4 -2.16 -23.28 12.25
N SER A 5 -1.81 -22.37 11.33
CA SER A 5 -0.42 -21.97 11.06
C SER A 5 0.06 -20.78 11.92
N HIS A 6 -0.84 -20.20 12.73
CA HIS A 6 -0.54 -19.02 13.54
C HIS A 6 -0.02 -17.81 12.75
N MET A 7 -0.38 -17.70 11.47
CA MET A 7 0.00 -16.58 10.61
C MET A 7 -0.95 -15.41 10.80
N ALA A 8 -0.41 -14.18 10.81
CA ALA A 8 -1.22 -12.99 10.63
C ALA A 8 -1.71 -12.90 9.17
N VAL A 9 -2.96 -12.53 8.98
CA VAL A 9 -3.57 -12.38 7.66
C VAL A 9 -3.94 -10.92 7.45
N ALA A 10 -3.53 -10.35 6.33
CA ALA A 10 -4.01 -9.08 5.81
C ALA A 10 -4.67 -9.31 4.44
N TYR A 11 -5.83 -8.69 4.22
CA TYR A 11 -6.59 -8.85 2.99
C TYR A 11 -6.34 -7.66 2.06
N GLY A 12 -5.76 -7.93 0.87
CA GLY A 12 -5.58 -6.95 -0.18
C GLY A 12 -6.78 -6.91 -1.11
N ALA A 13 -7.58 -5.84 -1.05
CA ALA A 13 -8.74 -5.64 -1.90
C ALA A 13 -8.46 -4.82 -3.17
N GLN A 14 -7.22 -4.42 -3.41
CA GLN A 14 -6.82 -3.66 -4.60
C GLN A 14 -7.24 -4.36 -5.90
N PRO A 15 -7.05 -5.69 -6.08
CA PRO A 15 -7.50 -6.40 -7.28
C PRO A 15 -9.02 -6.28 -7.52
N ARG A 16 -9.83 -6.16 -6.48
CA ARG A 16 -11.30 -6.02 -6.62
C ARG A 16 -11.69 -4.76 -7.38
N LEU A 17 -10.90 -3.70 -7.27
CA LEU A 17 -11.10 -2.46 -8.02
C LEU A 17 -10.34 -2.49 -9.36
N LEU A 18 -9.08 -2.88 -9.36
CA LEU A 18 -8.21 -2.84 -10.53
C LEU A 18 -8.67 -3.77 -11.65
N THR A 19 -9.06 -5.01 -11.33
CA THR A 19 -9.47 -6.00 -12.34
C THR A 19 -10.87 -5.77 -12.88
N THR A 20 -11.72 -5.08 -12.13
CA THR A 20 -13.11 -4.76 -12.53
C THR A 20 -13.26 -3.39 -13.14
N GLY A 21 -12.23 -2.54 -13.04
CA GLY A 21 -12.29 -1.14 -13.48
C GLY A 21 -13.21 -0.26 -12.63
N LEU A 22 -13.61 -0.72 -11.44
CA LEU A 22 -14.42 0.05 -10.52
C LEU A 22 -13.59 1.14 -9.84
N ASN A 23 -14.21 2.30 -9.61
CA ASN A 23 -13.56 3.46 -9.00
C ASN A 23 -14.27 3.88 -7.72
N ILE A 24 -13.59 3.77 -6.58
CA ILE A 24 -14.16 4.11 -5.26
C ILE A 24 -14.36 5.62 -5.05
N ASN A 25 -13.70 6.45 -5.84
CA ASN A 25 -13.88 7.90 -5.89
C ASN A 25 -14.59 8.39 -7.16
N ASP A 26 -15.38 7.51 -7.80
CA ASP A 26 -16.17 7.87 -8.97
C ASP A 26 -17.14 9.02 -8.65
N LEU A 27 -17.17 10.02 -9.52
CA LEU A 27 -18.10 11.15 -9.40
C LEU A 27 -19.52 10.80 -9.85
N ASN A 28 -19.67 9.68 -10.58
CA ASN A 28 -20.96 9.06 -10.81
C ASN A 28 -21.35 8.22 -9.57
N GLU A 29 -22.43 8.62 -8.88
CA GLU A 29 -22.83 7.97 -7.63
C GLU A 29 -23.16 6.47 -7.84
N GLU A 30 -23.73 6.06 -8.96
CA GLU A 30 -23.99 4.65 -9.25
C GLU A 30 -22.70 3.85 -9.38
N GLY A 31 -21.68 4.40 -10.09
CA GLY A 31 -20.35 3.79 -10.22
C GLY A 31 -19.65 3.67 -8.86
N ARG A 32 -19.68 4.75 -8.06
CA ARG A 32 -19.13 4.77 -6.71
C ARG A 32 -19.79 3.73 -5.81
N GLN A 33 -21.12 3.59 -5.85
CA GLN A 33 -21.85 2.61 -5.05
C GLN A 33 -21.55 1.16 -5.48
N LYS A 34 -21.31 0.89 -6.76
CA LYS A 34 -20.86 -0.42 -7.24
C LYS A 34 -19.46 -0.77 -6.68
N ALA A 35 -18.54 0.19 -6.71
CA ALA A 35 -17.22 0.01 -6.12
C ALA A 35 -17.29 -0.24 -4.60
N LEU A 36 -18.13 0.54 -3.91
CA LEU A 36 -18.36 0.38 -2.48
C LEU A 36 -18.95 -0.99 -2.13
N ALA A 37 -19.94 -1.46 -2.89
CA ALA A 37 -20.55 -2.78 -2.68
C ALA A 37 -19.51 -3.89 -2.88
N ASN A 38 -18.70 -3.83 -3.93
CA ASN A 38 -17.62 -4.78 -4.20
C ASN A 38 -16.59 -4.83 -3.05
N LEU A 39 -16.20 -3.67 -2.49
CA LEU A 39 -15.30 -3.64 -1.35
C LEU A 39 -15.95 -4.18 -0.07
N LYS A 40 -17.25 -3.95 0.15
CA LYS A 40 -17.98 -4.53 1.30
C LYS A 40 -18.03 -6.07 1.25
N GLU A 41 -18.21 -6.65 0.06
CA GLU A 41 -18.06 -8.09 -0.14
C GLU A 41 -16.64 -8.56 0.23
N GLY A 42 -15.61 -7.81 -0.19
CA GLY A 42 -14.23 -8.10 0.22
C GLY A 42 -13.99 -8.00 1.72
N VAL A 43 -14.67 -7.08 2.41
CA VAL A 43 -14.64 -7.01 3.89
C VAL A 43 -15.24 -8.27 4.50
N ASP A 44 -16.33 -8.79 3.95
CA ASP A 44 -16.95 -10.03 4.43
C ASP A 44 -16.01 -11.22 4.26
N GLU A 45 -15.39 -11.38 3.10
CA GLU A 45 -14.37 -12.40 2.86
C GLU A 45 -13.16 -12.24 3.80
N ALA A 46 -12.72 -10.99 4.05
CA ALA A 46 -11.61 -10.72 4.96
C ALA A 46 -11.92 -11.22 6.39
N TYR A 47 -13.15 -11.03 6.87
CA TYR A 47 -13.58 -11.58 8.16
C TYR A 47 -13.67 -13.10 8.16
N GLU A 48 -14.13 -13.72 7.07
CA GLU A 48 -14.21 -15.19 6.93
C GLU A 48 -12.83 -15.86 7.00
N VAL A 49 -11.79 -15.21 6.46
CA VAL A 49 -10.41 -15.73 6.52
C VAL A 49 -9.66 -15.30 7.79
N GLY A 50 -10.29 -14.56 8.68
CA GLY A 50 -9.70 -14.10 9.94
C GLY A 50 -8.65 -13.00 9.75
N ALA A 51 -8.80 -12.15 8.75
CA ALA A 51 -7.87 -11.05 8.50
C ALA A 51 -7.91 -10.02 9.63
N SER A 52 -6.74 -9.51 10.00
CA SER A 52 -6.56 -8.43 10.96
C SER A 52 -6.50 -7.03 10.31
N GLY A 53 -6.29 -6.99 8.99
CA GLY A 53 -6.22 -5.78 8.17
C GLY A 53 -6.89 -5.97 6.81
N PHE A 54 -7.47 -4.89 6.30
CA PHE A 54 -8.11 -4.78 5.00
C PHE A 54 -7.54 -3.57 4.27
N ALA A 55 -7.00 -3.75 3.07
CA ALA A 55 -6.40 -2.69 2.30
C ALA A 55 -7.07 -2.52 0.93
N PHE A 56 -7.18 -1.27 0.48
CA PHE A 56 -7.67 -0.89 -0.84
C PHE A 56 -6.93 0.34 -1.35
N LEU A 57 -7.17 0.76 -2.59
CA LEU A 57 -6.55 1.94 -3.19
C LEU A 57 -7.59 2.97 -3.63
N SER A 58 -7.15 4.22 -3.85
CA SER A 58 -7.96 5.22 -4.53
C SER A 58 -7.97 4.97 -6.04
N GLY A 59 -9.02 5.42 -6.72
CA GLY A 59 -9.12 5.30 -8.16
C GLY A 59 -8.56 6.50 -8.91
N LYS A 60 -8.64 6.43 -10.24
CA LYS A 60 -8.27 7.52 -11.16
C LYS A 60 -9.17 8.75 -10.97
N TYR A 61 -8.67 9.89 -11.40
CA TYR A 61 -9.37 11.17 -11.31
C TYR A 61 -9.02 12.09 -12.48
N GLU A 62 -9.82 13.12 -12.66
CA GLU A 62 -9.52 14.25 -13.56
C GLU A 62 -8.96 15.40 -12.73
N GLU A 63 -7.82 15.99 -13.13
CA GLU A 63 -7.16 17.05 -12.36
C GLU A 63 -8.09 18.26 -12.13
N SER A 64 -8.90 18.62 -13.13
CA SER A 64 -9.90 19.71 -13.02
C SER A 64 -10.99 19.44 -11.96
N ARG A 65 -11.18 18.18 -11.56
CA ARG A 65 -12.19 17.74 -10.59
C ARG A 65 -11.59 16.99 -9.38
N LYS A 66 -10.32 17.23 -9.13
CA LYS A 66 -9.56 16.53 -8.06
C LYS A 66 -10.21 16.66 -6.68
N GLU A 67 -10.70 17.84 -6.35
CA GLU A 67 -11.34 18.07 -5.05
C GLU A 67 -12.66 17.30 -4.91
N GLU A 68 -13.48 17.26 -5.96
CA GLU A 68 -14.70 16.46 -5.95
C GLU A 68 -14.41 14.97 -5.80
N ALA A 69 -13.37 14.46 -6.50
CA ALA A 69 -12.91 13.08 -6.37
C ALA A 69 -12.38 12.79 -4.95
N PHE A 70 -11.69 13.76 -4.33
CA PHE A 70 -11.23 13.65 -2.94
C PHE A 70 -12.42 13.52 -1.96
N GLU A 71 -13.44 14.37 -2.10
CA GLU A 71 -14.65 14.30 -1.27
C GLU A 71 -15.40 12.98 -1.46
N ALA A 72 -15.51 12.48 -2.70
CA ALA A 72 -16.11 11.19 -3.02
C ALA A 72 -15.34 10.03 -2.38
N LEU A 73 -13.99 10.07 -2.42
CA LEU A 73 -13.14 9.09 -1.75
C LEU A 73 -13.33 9.11 -0.24
N VAL A 74 -13.32 10.30 0.37
CA VAL A 74 -13.54 10.45 1.83
C VAL A 74 -14.88 9.84 2.23
N LYS A 75 -15.95 10.16 1.49
CA LYS A 75 -17.28 9.61 1.73
C LYS A 75 -17.26 8.07 1.68
N SER A 76 -16.71 7.50 0.62
CA SER A 76 -16.64 6.04 0.45
C SER A 76 -15.83 5.36 1.53
N THR A 77 -14.68 5.94 1.89
CA THR A 77 -13.81 5.39 2.93
C THR A 77 -14.47 5.38 4.30
N LYS A 78 -15.17 6.47 4.67
CA LYS A 78 -15.95 6.51 5.92
C LYS A 78 -17.05 5.43 5.94
N GLU A 79 -17.69 5.15 4.79
CA GLU A 79 -18.68 4.07 4.68
C GLU A 79 -18.02 2.67 4.83
N ILE A 80 -16.83 2.43 4.24
CA ILE A 80 -16.09 1.18 4.44
C ILE A 80 -15.65 1.02 5.90
N CYS A 81 -15.06 2.06 6.49
CA CYS A 81 -14.65 2.04 7.90
C CYS A 81 -15.83 1.74 8.83
N SER A 82 -16.98 2.36 8.60
CA SER A 82 -18.20 2.11 9.38
C SER A 82 -18.67 0.66 9.21
N TYR A 83 -18.62 0.13 8.00
CA TYR A 83 -19.00 -1.25 7.71
C TYR A 83 -18.07 -2.26 8.39
N VAL A 84 -16.76 -2.06 8.30
CA VAL A 84 -15.77 -2.88 9.01
C VAL A 84 -16.01 -2.84 10.51
N LYS A 85 -16.21 -1.64 11.09
CA LYS A 85 -16.45 -1.47 12.52
C LYS A 85 -17.72 -2.15 13.01
N SER A 86 -18.76 -2.24 12.16
CA SER A 86 -20.01 -2.94 12.49
C SER A 86 -19.83 -4.45 12.62
N LYS A 87 -18.78 -5.02 12.04
CA LYS A 87 -18.49 -6.46 12.04
C LYS A 87 -17.39 -6.87 13.03
N GLY A 88 -16.49 -5.94 13.40
CA GLY A 88 -15.40 -6.25 14.33
C GLY A 88 -14.33 -5.16 14.41
N ASN A 89 -13.09 -5.57 14.69
CA ASN A 89 -11.98 -4.67 14.99
C ASN A 89 -10.84 -4.69 13.93
N MET A 90 -11.13 -5.13 12.72
CA MET A 90 -10.14 -5.16 11.64
C MET A 90 -9.65 -3.74 11.32
N LYS A 91 -8.36 -3.58 11.04
CA LYS A 91 -7.79 -2.32 10.57
C LYS A 91 -8.16 -2.11 9.11
N VAL A 92 -8.39 -0.85 8.73
CA VAL A 92 -8.62 -0.44 7.34
C VAL A 92 -7.45 0.42 6.89
N SER A 93 -6.87 0.11 5.74
CA SER A 93 -5.75 0.87 5.19
C SER A 93 -6.06 1.30 3.76
N LEU A 94 -5.70 2.55 3.41
CA LEU A 94 -5.59 2.92 2.01
C LEU A 94 -4.12 2.81 1.61
N GLU A 95 -3.86 2.11 0.52
CA GLU A 95 -2.53 2.03 -0.07
C GLU A 95 -2.26 3.23 -0.97
N VAL A 96 -1.06 3.79 -0.79
CA VAL A 96 -0.59 4.97 -1.54
C VAL A 96 0.02 4.50 -2.85
N PHE A 97 -0.44 5.03 -3.98
CA PHE A 97 0.02 4.68 -5.33
C PHE A 97 0.47 5.90 -6.13
N ASP A 98 1.06 5.67 -7.29
CA ASP A 98 1.42 6.70 -8.25
C ASP A 98 0.20 7.48 -8.78
N PHE A 99 0.45 8.74 -9.16
CA PHE A 99 -0.59 9.63 -9.69
C PHE A 99 -0.45 9.90 -11.21
N ASP A 100 0.68 9.56 -11.83
CA ASP A 100 0.95 9.92 -13.25
C ASP A 100 1.64 8.81 -14.08
N VAL A 101 2.16 7.76 -13.47
CA VAL A 101 2.95 6.73 -14.17
C VAL A 101 2.07 5.56 -14.63
N ASP A 102 1.52 4.77 -13.69
CA ASP A 102 0.83 3.51 -13.98
C ASP A 102 -0.62 3.52 -13.49
N LYS A 103 -0.84 3.49 -12.18
CA LYS A 103 -2.19 3.44 -11.60
C LYS A 103 -2.94 4.75 -11.74
N LYS A 104 -2.21 5.88 -11.69
CA LYS A 104 -2.76 7.24 -11.77
C LYS A 104 -3.86 7.48 -10.75
N SER A 105 -3.57 7.04 -9.53
CA SER A 105 -4.46 7.09 -8.38
C SER A 105 -4.52 8.50 -7.77
N LEU A 106 -5.64 8.83 -7.15
CA LEU A 106 -5.83 10.15 -6.52
C LEU A 106 -4.90 10.37 -5.33
N ILE A 107 -4.69 9.34 -4.50
CA ILE A 107 -3.83 9.43 -3.31
C ILE A 107 -2.46 8.86 -3.64
N GLY A 108 -1.47 9.76 -3.73
CA GLY A 108 -0.06 9.51 -4.02
C GLY A 108 0.85 10.42 -3.20
N PRO A 109 1.02 11.70 -3.55
CA PRO A 109 1.92 12.61 -2.84
C PRO A 109 1.59 12.77 -1.37
N ALA A 110 2.63 12.88 -0.54
CA ALA A 110 2.54 12.83 0.92
C ALA A 110 1.63 13.91 1.52
N ASP A 111 1.57 15.10 0.95
CA ASP A 111 0.73 16.21 1.42
C ASP A 111 -0.77 15.89 1.30
N LEU A 112 -1.20 15.38 0.13
CA LEU A 112 -2.57 14.96 -0.09
C LEU A 112 -2.91 13.70 0.72
N THR A 113 -1.98 12.78 0.83
CA THR A 113 -2.09 11.57 1.65
C THR A 113 -2.29 11.92 3.12
N LEU A 114 -1.53 12.87 3.65
CA LEU A 114 -1.67 13.36 5.02
C LEU A 114 -3.04 14.03 5.25
N ARG A 115 -3.46 14.89 4.32
CA ARG A 115 -4.77 15.55 4.37
C ARG A 115 -5.89 14.51 4.43
N TYR A 116 -5.81 13.50 3.58
CA TYR A 116 -6.78 12.41 3.52
C TYR A 116 -6.80 11.59 4.81
N ALA A 117 -5.66 11.15 5.30
CA ALA A 117 -5.57 10.37 6.53
C ALA A 117 -6.11 11.13 7.74
N LYS A 118 -5.79 12.42 7.86
CA LYS A 118 -6.35 13.29 8.90
C LYS A 118 -7.88 13.37 8.83
N GLU A 119 -8.45 13.47 7.63
CA GLU A 119 -9.89 13.59 7.47
C GLU A 119 -10.63 12.32 7.89
N ILE A 120 -10.11 11.15 7.55
CA ILE A 120 -10.72 9.88 7.93
C ILE A 120 -10.55 9.60 9.43
N ARG A 121 -9.37 9.89 9.99
CA ARG A 121 -9.05 9.63 11.40
C ARG A 121 -9.85 10.50 12.39
N LYS A 122 -10.55 11.54 11.93
CA LYS A 122 -11.48 12.29 12.78
C LYS A 122 -12.58 11.40 13.37
N ASP A 123 -13.06 10.45 12.56
CA ASP A 123 -14.23 9.63 12.90
C ASP A 123 -13.88 8.13 13.04
N HIS A 124 -12.73 7.68 12.50
CA HIS A 124 -12.35 6.27 12.38
C HIS A 124 -10.91 6.02 12.81
N ASP A 125 -10.73 5.73 14.09
CA ASP A 125 -9.43 5.49 14.74
C ASP A 125 -8.70 4.21 14.25
N HIS A 126 -9.43 3.28 13.65
CA HIS A 126 -8.91 2.03 13.08
C HIS A 126 -8.47 2.15 11.61
N PHE A 127 -8.61 3.35 11.01
CA PHE A 127 -8.08 3.65 9.68
C PHE A 127 -6.59 3.96 9.72
N GLY A 128 -5.86 3.62 8.66
CA GLY A 128 -4.47 3.98 8.45
C GLY A 128 -4.07 3.95 6.98
N LEU A 129 -2.77 3.97 6.75
CA LEU A 129 -2.16 3.96 5.43
C LEU A 129 -1.31 2.69 5.26
N MET A 130 -1.30 2.17 4.05
CA MET A 130 -0.32 1.21 3.58
C MET A 130 0.66 1.95 2.68
N VAL A 131 1.94 1.78 2.96
CA VAL A 131 3.04 2.41 2.21
C VAL A 131 3.92 1.33 1.59
N ASP A 132 4.37 1.53 0.36
CA ASP A 132 5.22 0.60 -0.35
C ASP A 132 6.50 1.29 -0.83
N LEU A 133 7.64 0.66 -0.59
CA LEU A 133 8.93 1.12 -1.09
C LEU A 133 8.95 1.22 -2.61
N SER A 134 8.24 0.35 -3.33
CA SER A 134 8.16 0.37 -4.79
C SER A 134 7.42 1.58 -5.34
N HIS A 135 6.46 2.14 -4.58
CA HIS A 135 5.66 3.28 -5.02
C HIS A 135 6.36 4.62 -4.79
N ILE A 136 7.33 4.69 -3.88
CA ILE A 136 8.03 5.95 -3.55
C ILE A 136 8.70 6.60 -4.77
N PRO A 137 9.47 5.88 -5.59
CA PRO A 137 10.00 6.46 -6.84
C PRO A 137 8.91 6.84 -7.85
N LEU A 138 7.79 6.10 -7.85
CA LEU A 138 6.66 6.35 -8.76
C LEU A 138 5.87 7.61 -8.41
N ILE A 139 5.92 8.07 -7.15
CA ILE A 139 5.32 9.34 -6.72
C ILE A 139 6.34 10.48 -6.70
N HIS A 140 7.56 10.24 -7.18
CA HIS A 140 8.65 11.22 -7.29
C HIS A 140 9.11 11.82 -5.95
N GLU A 141 9.03 11.05 -4.88
CA GLU A 141 9.43 11.45 -3.52
C GLU A 141 10.63 10.62 -3.04
N THR A 142 11.34 11.11 -2.04
CA THR A 142 12.27 10.33 -1.22
C THR A 142 11.51 9.56 -0.14
N VAL A 143 12.19 8.61 0.52
CA VAL A 143 11.59 7.84 1.61
C VAL A 143 11.14 8.76 2.75
N GLU A 144 11.93 9.77 3.07
CA GLU A 144 11.63 10.75 4.11
C GLU A 144 10.45 11.64 3.74
N GLU A 145 10.41 12.14 2.51
CA GLU A 145 9.30 12.97 2.01
C GLU A 145 7.98 12.20 2.06
N SER A 146 8.00 10.93 1.70
CA SER A 146 6.81 10.07 1.72
C SER A 146 6.36 9.68 3.12
N LEU A 147 7.30 9.27 4.01
CA LEU A 147 6.93 8.62 5.27
C LEU A 147 6.83 9.57 6.46
N LEU A 148 7.74 10.56 6.59
CA LEU A 148 7.77 11.42 7.78
C LEU A 148 6.45 12.20 8.00
N PRO A 149 5.81 12.78 6.95
CA PRO A 149 4.55 13.50 7.16
C PRO A 149 3.40 12.61 7.63
N VAL A 150 3.38 11.34 7.20
CA VAL A 150 2.26 10.40 7.43
C VAL A 150 2.55 9.35 8.51
N ARG A 151 3.68 9.44 9.22
CA ARG A 151 4.18 8.44 10.17
C ARG A 151 3.13 7.94 11.19
N ASP A 152 2.27 8.82 11.69
CA ASP A 152 1.27 8.49 12.71
C ASP A 152 0.07 7.70 12.15
N TYR A 153 0.02 7.53 10.84
CA TYR A 153 -1.05 6.87 10.12
C TYR A 153 -0.64 5.55 9.50
N ILE A 154 0.65 5.22 9.43
CA ILE A 154 1.15 3.99 8.80
C ILE A 154 0.73 2.78 9.62
N THR A 155 0.05 1.82 8.98
CA THR A 155 -0.45 0.59 9.60
C THR A 155 0.05 -0.67 8.90
N HIS A 156 0.58 -0.56 7.69
CA HIS A 156 1.16 -1.63 6.92
C HIS A 156 2.27 -1.07 6.02
N ALA A 157 3.39 -1.76 5.92
CA ALA A 157 4.50 -1.40 5.05
C ALA A 157 4.80 -2.55 4.09
N HIS A 158 4.98 -2.23 2.81
CA HIS A 158 5.48 -3.16 1.79
C HIS A 158 6.94 -2.88 1.47
N ILE A 159 7.65 -3.94 1.11
CA ILE A 159 8.99 -3.90 0.56
C ILE A 159 8.90 -4.46 -0.85
N GLY A 160 8.98 -3.59 -1.82
CA GLY A 160 8.85 -3.91 -3.23
C GLY A 160 9.87 -3.19 -4.11
N ASN A 161 9.75 -3.38 -5.41
CA ASN A 161 10.64 -2.80 -6.40
C ASN A 161 9.86 -2.32 -7.63
N CYS A 162 10.37 -1.33 -8.34
CA CYS A 162 9.80 -0.79 -9.58
C CYS A 162 10.90 -0.43 -10.58
N VAL A 163 10.51 -0.10 -11.81
CA VAL A 163 11.41 0.37 -12.85
C VAL A 163 10.98 1.76 -13.30
N MET A 164 11.84 2.77 -13.08
CA MET A 164 11.63 4.14 -13.53
C MET A 164 12.74 4.64 -14.46
N LYS A 165 13.92 4.00 -14.45
CA LYS A 165 15.12 4.42 -15.20
C LYS A 165 15.05 4.11 -16.71
N ALA A 166 14.12 3.28 -17.15
CA ALA A 166 14.03 2.82 -18.53
C ALA A 166 12.57 2.68 -18.97
N ALA A 167 12.01 3.76 -19.53
CA ALA A 167 10.59 3.84 -19.91
C ALA A 167 10.20 2.89 -21.07
N ASP A 168 11.16 2.38 -21.80
CA ASP A 168 10.99 1.42 -22.90
C ASP A 168 10.99 -0.05 -22.43
N MET A 169 11.30 -0.29 -21.16
CA MET A 169 11.27 -1.66 -20.62
C MET A 169 9.85 -2.14 -20.35
N PRO A 170 9.54 -3.42 -20.64
CA PRO A 170 8.24 -4.00 -20.29
C PRO A 170 7.90 -3.97 -18.79
N ALA A 171 8.90 -3.88 -17.91
CA ALA A 171 8.74 -3.78 -16.46
C ALA A 171 8.62 -2.32 -15.98
N TYR A 172 8.54 -1.32 -16.87
CA TYR A 172 8.41 0.09 -16.48
C TYR A 172 7.12 0.32 -15.67
N GLY A 173 7.24 1.11 -14.61
CA GLY A 173 6.15 1.43 -13.70
C GLY A 173 6.03 0.43 -12.54
N ASP A 174 4.81 0.16 -12.13
CA ASP A 174 4.44 -0.63 -10.95
C ASP A 174 4.32 -2.14 -11.25
N ALA A 175 5.41 -2.71 -11.77
CA ALA A 175 5.46 -4.11 -12.17
C ALA A 175 5.97 -5.05 -11.07
N HIS A 176 6.49 -4.52 -9.97
CA HIS A 176 7.04 -5.24 -8.81
C HIS A 176 8.06 -6.35 -9.14
N PRO A 177 9.07 -6.11 -10.02
CA PRO A 177 10.08 -7.12 -10.30
C PRO A 177 10.93 -7.40 -9.06
N ARG A 178 11.68 -8.52 -9.07
CA ARG A 178 12.63 -8.87 -7.99
C ARG A 178 13.62 -7.75 -7.70
N PHE A 179 14.19 -7.72 -6.51
CA PHE A 179 15.27 -6.80 -6.14
C PHE A 179 16.50 -7.01 -7.03
N GLY A 180 17.16 -5.90 -7.40
CA GLY A 180 18.28 -5.93 -8.33
C GLY A 180 17.90 -6.28 -9.78
N PHE A 181 16.62 -6.15 -10.15
CA PHE A 181 16.20 -6.25 -11.55
C PHE A 181 16.86 -5.16 -12.40
N PRO A 182 17.24 -5.41 -13.68
CA PRO A 182 17.88 -4.41 -14.50
C PRO A 182 17.10 -3.09 -14.57
N ASN A 183 17.79 -1.97 -14.36
CA ASN A 183 17.22 -0.61 -14.34
C ASN A 183 16.11 -0.39 -13.29
N SER A 184 16.00 -1.27 -12.29
CA SER A 184 15.06 -1.05 -11.19
C SER A 184 15.58 -0.05 -10.16
N GLU A 185 14.69 0.40 -9.29
CA GLU A 185 14.99 1.44 -8.31
C GLU A 185 15.51 0.87 -7.00
N ASN A 186 15.04 -0.31 -6.59
CA ASN A 186 15.29 -0.83 -5.25
C ASN A 186 16.13 -2.11 -5.26
N ASP A 187 17.16 -2.11 -4.43
CA ASP A 187 17.98 -3.26 -4.06
C ASP A 187 18.34 -3.14 -2.57
N VAL A 188 19.32 -3.87 -2.08
CA VAL A 188 19.72 -3.93 -0.67
C VAL A 188 19.85 -2.55 -0.03
N ASP A 189 20.56 -1.60 -0.68
CA ASP A 189 20.84 -0.28 -0.10
C ASP A 189 19.55 0.55 0.11
N GLN A 190 18.59 0.47 -0.82
CA GLN A 190 17.30 1.15 -0.68
C GLN A 190 16.43 0.50 0.41
N VAL A 191 16.49 -0.82 0.54
CA VAL A 191 15.79 -1.54 1.63
C VAL A 191 16.40 -1.18 2.98
N VAL A 192 17.74 -1.06 3.11
CA VAL A 192 18.41 -0.56 4.33
C VAL A 192 17.85 0.80 4.71
N HIS A 193 17.89 1.75 3.79
CA HIS A 193 17.42 3.12 4.04
C HIS A 193 15.93 3.17 4.43
N TYR A 194 15.09 2.40 3.77
CA TYR A 194 13.66 2.30 4.11
C TYR A 194 13.43 1.76 5.52
N LEU A 195 14.17 0.71 5.90
CA LEU A 195 14.09 0.13 7.25
C LEU A 195 14.55 1.13 8.32
N GLU A 196 15.62 1.88 8.06
CA GLU A 196 16.12 2.94 8.98
C GLU A 196 15.06 4.02 9.20
N VAL A 197 14.40 4.49 8.14
CA VAL A 197 13.33 5.48 8.27
C VAL A 197 12.12 4.88 9.01
N LEU A 198 11.73 3.62 8.75
CA LEU A 198 10.67 2.94 9.50
C LEU A 198 10.99 2.81 11.00
N MET A 199 12.26 2.62 11.35
CA MET A 199 12.73 2.64 12.76
C MET A 199 12.69 4.06 13.33
N GLN A 200 13.20 5.05 12.61
CA GLN A 200 13.20 6.45 13.00
C GLN A 200 11.81 6.98 13.34
N ILE A 201 10.80 6.62 12.56
CA ILE A 201 9.41 7.02 12.81
C ILE A 201 8.69 6.17 13.87
N GLY A 202 9.35 5.16 14.44
CA GLY A 202 8.81 4.28 15.47
C GLY A 202 7.82 3.23 14.94
N TYR A 203 7.78 2.99 13.63
CA TYR A 203 7.00 1.90 13.06
C TYR A 203 7.62 0.55 13.42
N LEU A 204 8.94 0.43 13.31
CA LEU A 204 9.76 -0.72 13.74
C LEU A 204 10.46 -0.39 15.07
N ASP A 205 9.72 -0.31 16.17
CA ASP A 205 10.23 0.10 17.49
C ASP A 205 10.65 -1.08 18.40
N GLY A 206 10.56 -2.30 17.91
CA GLY A 206 10.87 -3.52 18.66
C GLY A 206 9.85 -3.90 19.76
N LYS A 207 8.89 -3.04 20.06
CA LYS A 207 7.83 -3.28 21.08
C LYS A 207 6.56 -3.85 20.48
N LYS A 208 6.27 -3.49 19.25
CA LYS A 208 5.12 -3.98 18.48
C LYS A 208 5.63 -4.89 17.37
N ARG A 209 4.74 -5.69 16.82
CA ARG A 209 5.01 -6.49 15.61
C ARG A 209 4.13 -5.94 14.48
N PRO A 210 4.51 -4.81 13.88
CA PRO A 210 3.79 -4.28 12.73
C PRO A 210 3.96 -5.21 11.53
N ILE A 211 3.05 -5.10 10.57
CA ILE A 211 3.10 -5.90 9.35
C ILE A 211 4.07 -5.24 8.38
N VAL A 212 5.08 -6.02 7.93
CA VAL A 212 5.93 -5.71 6.79
C VAL A 212 5.85 -6.88 5.84
N SER A 213 5.47 -6.66 4.60
CA SER A 213 5.27 -7.70 3.59
C SER A 213 6.13 -7.43 2.36
N PHE A 214 6.55 -8.49 1.69
CA PHE A 214 7.09 -8.34 0.33
C PHE A 214 5.97 -8.08 -0.66
N GLU A 215 6.21 -7.21 -1.63
CA GLU A 215 5.42 -7.06 -2.84
C GLU A 215 6.34 -7.19 -4.05
N VAL A 216 6.62 -8.42 -4.42
CA VAL A 216 7.40 -8.79 -5.59
C VAL A 216 6.70 -9.92 -6.33
N LYS A 217 6.83 -9.94 -7.63
CA LYS A 217 6.29 -11.00 -8.48
C LYS A 217 7.26 -11.38 -9.58
N PRO A 218 7.26 -12.63 -10.05
CA PRO A 218 8.04 -13.06 -11.20
C PRO A 218 7.75 -12.19 -12.42
N PHE A 219 8.80 -11.74 -13.11
CA PHE A 219 8.68 -11.01 -14.35
C PHE A 219 9.04 -11.91 -15.53
N GLY A 220 8.12 -12.05 -16.51
CA GLY A 220 8.30 -12.97 -17.62
C GLY A 220 8.29 -14.42 -17.14
N ASP A 221 9.34 -15.17 -17.49
CA ASP A 221 9.50 -16.60 -17.17
C ASP A 221 10.34 -16.84 -15.89
N GLU A 222 10.49 -15.83 -15.02
CA GLU A 222 11.23 -16.00 -13.76
C GLU A 222 10.52 -17.00 -12.83
N ASP A 223 11.33 -17.78 -12.11
CA ASP A 223 10.81 -18.79 -11.17
C ASP A 223 10.39 -18.13 -9.85
N PRO A 224 9.13 -18.28 -9.40
CA PRO A 224 8.64 -17.71 -8.15
C PRO A 224 9.46 -18.09 -6.90
N ASP A 225 10.01 -19.30 -6.85
CA ASP A 225 10.85 -19.76 -5.73
C ASP A 225 12.17 -18.99 -5.67
N ILE A 226 12.73 -18.65 -6.83
CA ILE A 226 13.95 -17.83 -6.93
C ILE A 226 13.64 -16.38 -6.51
N ASP A 227 12.51 -15.84 -6.91
CA ASP A 227 12.11 -14.47 -6.51
C ASP A 227 11.86 -14.35 -5.01
N ILE A 228 11.19 -15.33 -4.41
CA ILE A 228 11.01 -15.39 -2.95
C ILE A 228 12.38 -15.53 -2.23
N ALA A 229 13.27 -16.37 -2.75
CA ALA A 229 14.61 -16.50 -2.19
C ALA A 229 15.43 -15.21 -2.33
N ASN A 230 15.32 -14.50 -3.47
CA ASN A 230 15.93 -13.20 -3.68
C ASN A 230 15.38 -12.17 -2.67
N ALA A 231 14.07 -12.04 -2.52
CA ALA A 231 13.46 -11.11 -1.57
C ALA A 231 13.91 -11.37 -0.12
N LYS A 232 13.91 -12.62 0.31
CA LYS A 232 14.39 -13.01 1.66
C LYS A 232 15.88 -12.69 1.86
N ARG A 233 16.72 -12.97 0.86
CA ARG A 233 18.14 -12.65 0.92
C ARG A 233 18.35 -11.13 1.01
N THR A 234 17.68 -10.35 0.17
CA THR A 234 17.77 -8.88 0.19
C THR A 234 17.38 -8.31 1.56
N LEU A 235 16.26 -8.79 2.13
CA LEU A 235 15.83 -8.33 3.46
C LEU A 235 16.84 -8.74 4.55
N ASN A 236 17.35 -9.97 4.54
CA ASN A 236 18.30 -10.43 5.54
C ASN A 236 19.62 -9.63 5.46
N GLU A 237 20.11 -9.33 4.27
CA GLU A 237 21.30 -8.53 4.07
C GLU A 237 21.06 -7.08 4.50
N ALA A 238 19.94 -6.48 4.12
CA ALA A 238 19.57 -5.13 4.53
C ALA A 238 19.43 -5.04 6.06
N TRP A 239 18.74 -5.99 6.69
CA TRP A 239 18.57 -6.02 8.14
C TRP A 239 19.89 -6.12 8.91
N ALA A 240 20.86 -6.89 8.37
CA ALA A 240 22.20 -6.98 8.97
C ALA A 240 23.02 -5.68 8.86
N ARG A 241 22.66 -4.79 7.94
CA ARG A 241 23.35 -3.51 7.72
C ARG A 241 22.68 -2.32 8.41
N VAL A 242 21.43 -2.47 8.83
CA VAL A 242 20.69 -1.38 9.49
C VAL A 242 21.43 -0.95 10.76
N GLU A 243 21.78 0.32 10.84
CA GLU A 243 22.29 0.94 12.05
C GLU A 243 21.09 1.28 12.94
N LEU A 244 21.03 0.65 14.11
CA LEU A 244 20.04 1.02 15.12
C LEU A 244 20.37 2.46 15.56
N ALA A 245 19.40 3.36 15.36
CA ALA A 245 19.51 4.71 15.90
C ALA A 245 19.70 4.60 17.43
N ASN A 246 20.87 5.02 17.91
CA ASN A 246 21.23 5.05 19.32
C ASN A 246 20.39 6.04 20.14
#